data_2f63e8c44c88508dead2764b8db5155f
#
_entry.id   2f63e8c44c88508dead2764b8db5155f
#
_cell.length_a   1.000
_cell.length_b   1.000
_cell.length_c   1.000
_cell.angle_alpha   90.00
_cell.angle_beta   90.00
_cell.angle_gamma   90.00
#
_symmetry.space_group_name_H-M   'P 1'
#
loop_
_entity.id
_entity.type
_entity.pdbx_description
1 polymer ?
#
loop_
_entity_poly.entity_id
_entity_poly.type
_entity_poly.pdbx_seq_one_letter_code
_entity_poly.pdbx_strand_id
1 'polypeptide(L)'
;EGIDELRSNVDSIIVVSNDRLLQLIGGRPMQEAFREADNVLRQGVQTITDLIAVPALINLDFADICAVMKNRGNALIGIGMSSGDDKAKEAAKRAISSPLLEVSVAGAKDAIINVTGGPNISLYDANIALETITQEVGDDINTYLGIAINENLDDEIIVTVIATGFEEEKEEVTVQPSVARPLGEEPQTFESYD
;
A
#
# COMPACT_ATOMS: atom_id res chain seq x y z
N GLU A 1 9.89 -4.29 -16.73
CA GLU A 1 9.46 -5.08 -17.91
C GLU A 1 8.29 -6.02 -17.54
N GLY A 2 8.45 -7.04 -16.70
CA GLY A 2 7.34 -7.96 -16.33
C GLY A 2 6.19 -7.30 -15.56
N ILE A 3 6.49 -6.41 -14.61
CA ILE A 3 5.49 -5.65 -13.87
C ILE A 3 4.73 -4.70 -14.81
N ASP A 4 5.40 -4.07 -15.75
CA ASP A 4 4.78 -3.12 -16.68
C ASP A 4 3.83 -3.84 -17.65
N GLU A 5 4.23 -5.02 -18.10
CA GLU A 5 3.38 -5.87 -18.93
C GLU A 5 2.15 -6.36 -18.16
N LEU A 6 2.31 -6.78 -16.89
CA LEU A 6 1.18 -7.15 -16.04
C LEU A 6 0.26 -5.94 -15.78
N ARG A 7 0.82 -4.77 -15.48
CA ARG A 7 0.05 -3.53 -15.24
C ARG A 7 -0.86 -3.16 -16.39
N SER A 8 -0.45 -3.42 -17.63
CA SER A 8 -1.26 -3.15 -18.81
C SER A 8 -2.45 -4.11 -19.00
N ASN A 9 -2.49 -5.23 -18.26
CA ASN A 9 -3.49 -6.28 -18.38
C ASN A 9 -4.38 -6.44 -17.13
N VAL A 10 -4.21 -5.61 -16.09
CA VAL A 10 -4.99 -5.66 -14.86
C VAL A 10 -5.55 -4.28 -14.51
N ASP A 11 -6.66 -4.25 -13.76
CA ASP A 11 -7.29 -3.00 -13.31
C ASP A 11 -6.51 -2.33 -12.17
N SER A 12 -5.97 -3.15 -11.28
CA SER A 12 -5.13 -2.69 -10.16
C SER A 12 -4.00 -3.68 -9.90
N ILE A 13 -2.86 -3.17 -9.45
CA ILE A 13 -1.69 -3.97 -9.09
C ILE A 13 -1.17 -3.54 -7.73
N ILE A 14 -0.95 -4.51 -6.85
CA ILE A 14 -0.25 -4.31 -5.58
C ILE A 14 1.15 -4.87 -5.73
N VAL A 15 2.15 -4.01 -5.56
CA VAL A 15 3.56 -4.40 -5.60
C VAL A 15 4.11 -4.34 -4.18
N VAL A 16 4.79 -5.40 -3.76
CA VAL A 16 5.50 -5.46 -2.48
C VAL A 16 6.96 -5.70 -2.78
N SER A 17 7.82 -4.72 -2.48
CA SER A 17 9.24 -4.84 -2.78
C SER A 17 9.96 -5.74 -1.78
N ASN A 18 10.96 -6.47 -2.27
CA ASN A 18 11.80 -7.32 -1.42
C ASN A 18 12.54 -6.51 -0.36
N ASP A 19 12.95 -5.27 -0.67
CA ASP A 19 13.65 -4.41 0.27
C ASP A 19 12.76 -4.03 1.46
N ARG A 20 11.47 -3.80 1.22
CA ARG A 20 10.48 -3.54 2.28
C ARG A 20 10.20 -4.78 3.11
N LEU A 21 10.10 -5.94 2.47
CA LEU A 21 10.00 -7.22 3.18
C LEU A 21 11.21 -7.45 4.07
N LEU A 22 12.43 -7.20 3.60
CA LEU A 22 13.65 -7.32 4.39
C LEU A 22 13.69 -6.36 5.60
N GLN A 23 13.16 -5.15 5.47
CA GLN A 23 13.01 -4.20 6.59
C GLN A 23 12.05 -4.73 7.67
N LEU A 24 10.94 -5.36 7.26
CA LEU A 24 9.96 -5.96 8.16
C LEU A 24 10.54 -7.16 8.92
N ILE A 25 11.33 -7.96 8.23
CA ILE A 25 11.80 -9.26 8.73
C ILE A 25 13.03 -9.10 9.66
N GLY A 26 13.83 -8.05 9.43
CA GLY A 26 15.04 -7.79 10.22
C GLY A 26 16.07 -8.92 10.12
N GLY A 27 16.91 -9.07 11.13
CA GLY A 27 18.00 -10.05 11.18
C GLY A 27 17.58 -11.52 11.42
N ARG A 28 16.39 -11.94 10.99
CA ARG A 28 15.94 -13.35 11.11
C ARG A 28 16.65 -14.26 10.12
N PRO A 29 16.73 -15.58 10.39
CA PRO A 29 17.26 -16.56 9.45
C PRO A 29 16.53 -16.49 8.09
N MET A 30 17.27 -16.68 7.01
CA MET A 30 16.75 -16.52 5.64
C MET A 30 15.48 -17.35 5.38
N GLN A 31 15.39 -18.56 5.93
CA GLN A 31 14.23 -19.43 5.77
C GLN A 31 12.97 -18.87 6.44
N GLU A 32 13.13 -18.22 7.59
CA GLU A 32 12.02 -17.52 8.27
C GLU A 32 11.62 -16.27 7.51
N ALA A 33 12.61 -15.57 6.95
CA ALA A 33 12.39 -14.39 6.12
C ALA A 33 11.49 -14.68 4.92
N PHE A 34 11.79 -15.73 4.15
CA PHE A 34 10.96 -16.14 3.03
C PHE A 34 9.56 -16.56 3.46
N ARG A 35 9.43 -17.27 4.58
CA ARG A 35 8.11 -17.65 5.10
C ARG A 35 7.27 -16.43 5.49
N GLU A 36 7.89 -15.39 6.04
CA GLU A 36 7.19 -14.17 6.40
C GLU A 36 6.76 -13.38 5.16
N ALA A 37 7.61 -13.32 4.13
CA ALA A 37 7.24 -12.75 2.83
C ALA A 37 6.03 -13.46 2.22
N ASP A 38 6.04 -14.81 2.21
CA ASP A 38 4.90 -15.60 1.74
C ASP A 38 3.64 -15.34 2.57
N ASN A 39 3.77 -15.17 3.89
CA ASN A 39 2.65 -14.85 4.78
C ASN A 39 2.02 -13.49 4.44
N VAL A 40 2.82 -12.48 4.17
CA VAL A 40 2.35 -11.14 3.80
C VAL A 40 1.53 -11.20 2.51
N LEU A 41 2.05 -11.84 1.46
CA LEU A 41 1.34 -12.01 0.20
C LEU A 41 0.06 -12.81 0.39
N ARG A 42 0.12 -13.88 1.16
CA ARG A 42 -1.05 -14.70 1.49
C ARG A 42 -2.11 -13.90 2.23
N GLN A 43 -1.73 -13.09 3.23
CA GLN A 43 -2.65 -12.22 3.96
C GLN A 43 -3.31 -11.19 3.04
N GLY A 44 -2.55 -10.59 2.13
CA GLY A 44 -3.09 -9.64 1.15
C GLY A 44 -4.19 -10.26 0.29
N VAL A 45 -3.92 -11.43 -0.29
CA VAL A 45 -4.90 -12.16 -1.11
C VAL A 45 -6.09 -12.62 -0.25
N GLN A 46 -5.83 -13.15 0.93
CA GLN A 46 -6.87 -13.62 1.84
C GLN A 46 -7.80 -12.49 2.26
N THR A 47 -7.26 -11.32 2.62
CA THR A 47 -8.08 -10.16 3.01
C THR A 47 -9.07 -9.78 1.91
N ILE A 48 -8.62 -9.68 0.67
CA ILE A 48 -9.50 -9.34 -0.46
C ILE A 48 -10.54 -10.44 -0.68
N THR A 49 -10.15 -11.71 -0.55
CA THR A 49 -11.06 -12.85 -0.69
C THR A 49 -12.10 -12.87 0.43
N ASP A 50 -11.67 -12.64 1.67
CA ASP A 50 -12.55 -12.65 2.85
C ASP A 50 -13.56 -11.51 2.81
N LEU A 51 -13.18 -10.33 2.32
CA LEU A 51 -14.11 -9.22 2.10
C LEU A 51 -15.29 -9.58 1.21
N ILE A 52 -15.09 -10.49 0.25
CA ILE A 52 -16.11 -10.91 -0.73
C ILE A 52 -16.88 -12.16 -0.25
N ALA A 53 -16.16 -13.12 0.33
CA ALA A 53 -16.65 -14.48 0.54
C ALA A 53 -17.14 -14.76 1.96
N VAL A 54 -16.64 -14.03 2.96
CA VAL A 54 -16.96 -14.29 4.37
C VAL A 54 -18.08 -13.37 4.84
N PRO A 55 -19.17 -13.93 5.42
CA PRO A 55 -20.18 -13.10 6.06
C PRO A 55 -19.58 -12.29 7.19
N ALA A 56 -19.78 -10.99 7.15
CA ALA A 56 -19.23 -10.05 8.12
C ALA A 56 -20.35 -9.26 8.81
N LEU A 57 -20.03 -8.53 9.88
CA LEU A 57 -20.99 -7.63 10.54
C LEU A 57 -21.37 -6.45 9.65
N ILE A 58 -20.37 -5.92 8.95
CA ILE A 58 -20.54 -4.93 7.89
C ILE A 58 -19.80 -5.49 6.67
N ASN A 59 -20.58 -5.93 5.69
CA ASN A 59 -20.05 -6.45 4.43
C ASN A 59 -19.85 -5.30 3.45
N LEU A 60 -18.73 -5.37 2.77
CA LEU A 60 -18.55 -4.67 1.50
C LEU A 60 -19.13 -5.57 0.40
N ASP A 61 -19.93 -5.01 -0.46
CA ASP A 61 -20.39 -5.75 -1.62
C ASP A 61 -19.32 -5.76 -2.72
N PHE A 62 -19.49 -6.66 -3.69
CA PHE A 62 -18.53 -6.76 -4.80
C PHE A 62 -18.47 -5.46 -5.65
N ALA A 63 -19.57 -4.68 -5.68
CA ALA A 63 -19.61 -3.42 -6.38
C ALA A 63 -18.73 -2.36 -5.71
N ASP A 64 -18.70 -2.31 -4.37
CA ASP A 64 -17.83 -1.43 -3.59
C ASP A 64 -16.35 -1.75 -3.86
N ILE A 65 -15.99 -3.02 -3.86
CA ILE A 65 -14.62 -3.45 -4.16
C ILE A 65 -14.23 -3.09 -5.59
N CYS A 66 -15.15 -3.31 -6.54
CA CYS A 66 -14.93 -2.90 -7.93
C CYS A 66 -14.78 -1.38 -8.07
N ALA A 67 -15.54 -0.58 -7.33
CA ALA A 67 -15.43 0.88 -7.38
C ALA A 67 -14.05 1.37 -6.93
N VAL A 68 -13.46 0.71 -5.94
CA VAL A 68 -12.13 1.02 -5.42
C VAL A 68 -11.01 0.51 -6.31
N MET A 69 -11.17 -0.67 -6.93
CA MET A 69 -10.06 -1.37 -7.59
C MET A 69 -10.05 -1.22 -9.11
N LYS A 70 -11.20 -1.00 -9.76
CA LYS A 70 -11.32 -1.02 -11.22
C LYS A 70 -10.65 0.19 -11.88
N ASN A 71 -9.71 -0.04 -12.79
CA ASN A 71 -8.94 0.97 -13.53
C ASN A 71 -8.19 1.96 -12.61
N ARG A 72 -7.70 1.49 -11.45
CA ARG A 72 -7.01 2.34 -10.47
C ARG A 72 -5.49 2.26 -10.53
N GLY A 73 -4.92 1.34 -11.30
CA GLY A 73 -3.48 1.19 -11.47
C GLY A 73 -2.80 0.72 -10.19
N ASN A 74 -1.94 1.54 -9.62
CA ASN A 74 -1.24 1.17 -8.38
C ASN A 74 -2.17 1.16 -7.17
N ALA A 75 -2.11 0.08 -6.42
CA ALA A 75 -2.77 -0.08 -5.14
C ALA A 75 -1.74 -0.40 -4.04
N LEU A 76 -1.96 0.09 -2.84
CA LEU A 76 -1.14 -0.18 -1.68
C LEU A 76 -1.93 -1.00 -0.67
N ILE A 77 -1.26 -1.91 0.02
CA ILE A 77 -1.82 -2.66 1.12
C ILE A 77 -0.99 -2.47 2.38
N GLY A 78 -1.66 -2.09 3.47
CA GLY A 78 -1.07 -2.02 4.79
C GLY A 78 -1.83 -2.88 5.77
N ILE A 79 -1.10 -3.60 6.63
CA ILE A 79 -1.67 -4.49 7.64
C ILE A 79 -1.08 -4.13 8.99
N GLY A 80 -1.95 -3.95 9.98
CA GLY A 80 -1.58 -3.69 11.36
C GLY A 80 -2.35 -4.59 12.31
N MET A 81 -1.67 -5.09 13.35
CA MET A 81 -2.24 -5.96 14.38
C MET A 81 -1.93 -5.36 15.75
N SER A 82 -2.88 -5.42 16.66
CA SER A 82 -2.69 -5.04 18.05
C SER A 82 -3.68 -5.73 18.99
N SER A 83 -3.37 -5.72 20.27
CA SER A 83 -4.21 -6.23 21.36
C SER A 83 -4.20 -5.26 22.54
N GLY A 84 -5.15 -5.42 23.47
CA GLY A 84 -5.28 -4.57 24.66
C GLY A 84 -6.21 -3.37 24.47
N ASP A 85 -6.18 -2.42 25.41
CA ASP A 85 -7.17 -1.35 25.51
C ASP A 85 -7.22 -0.40 24.30
N ASP A 86 -6.06 -0.05 23.74
CA ASP A 86 -5.92 0.86 22.59
C ASP A 86 -5.74 0.11 21.26
N LYS A 87 -6.12 -1.17 21.19
CA LYS A 87 -5.85 -2.07 20.08
C LYS A 87 -6.28 -1.53 18.71
N ALA A 88 -7.45 -0.93 18.62
CA ALA A 88 -7.97 -0.41 17.35
C ALA A 88 -7.11 0.74 16.79
N LYS A 89 -6.75 1.68 17.65
CA LYS A 89 -5.89 2.81 17.31
C LYS A 89 -4.48 2.38 16.93
N GLU A 90 -3.90 1.47 17.73
CA GLU A 90 -2.55 0.96 17.49
C GLU A 90 -2.48 0.12 16.22
N ALA A 91 -3.47 -0.75 15.98
CA ALA A 91 -3.55 -1.54 14.74
C ALA A 91 -3.71 -0.64 13.51
N ALA A 92 -4.59 0.38 13.58
CA ALA A 92 -4.76 1.34 12.50
C ALA A 92 -3.46 2.10 12.18
N LYS A 93 -2.75 2.61 13.19
CA LYS A 93 -1.45 3.26 13.01
C LYS A 93 -0.42 2.34 12.39
N ARG A 94 -0.34 1.09 12.85
CA ARG A 94 0.57 0.09 12.26
C ARG A 94 0.22 -0.23 10.81
N ALA A 95 -1.07 -0.26 10.47
CA ALA A 95 -1.51 -0.48 9.10
C ALA A 95 -1.02 0.62 8.15
N ILE A 96 -1.23 1.90 8.50
CA ILE A 96 -0.81 3.04 7.67
C ILE A 96 0.68 3.33 7.71
N SER A 97 1.38 2.85 8.75
CA SER A 97 2.84 2.92 8.87
C SER A 97 3.52 1.61 8.48
N SER A 98 2.78 0.69 7.88
CA SER A 98 3.30 -0.62 7.49
C SER A 98 4.49 -0.46 6.53
N PRO A 99 5.61 -1.14 6.77
CA PRO A 99 6.74 -1.15 5.84
C PRO A 99 6.39 -1.73 4.46
N LEU A 100 5.24 -2.40 4.33
CA LEU A 100 4.72 -2.91 3.06
C LEU A 100 4.27 -1.79 2.13
N LEU A 101 3.96 -0.61 2.68
CA LEU A 101 3.63 0.57 1.91
C LEU A 101 4.92 1.16 1.35
N GLU A 102 5.05 1.17 0.03
CA GLU A 102 6.22 1.76 -0.64
C GLU A 102 6.22 3.28 -0.54
N VAL A 103 5.02 3.85 -0.50
CA VAL A 103 4.77 5.29 -0.36
C VAL A 103 3.70 5.52 0.71
N SER A 104 3.55 6.77 1.13
CA SER A 104 2.47 7.14 2.04
C SER A 104 1.10 6.85 1.41
N VAL A 105 0.14 6.42 2.22
CA VAL A 105 -1.26 6.32 1.81
C VAL A 105 -1.91 7.70 1.59
N ALA A 106 -1.26 8.78 1.99
CA ALA A 106 -1.69 10.14 1.70
C ALA A 106 -1.75 10.39 0.19
N GLY A 107 -2.84 10.99 -0.27
CA GLY A 107 -3.08 11.21 -1.71
C GLY A 107 -3.82 10.09 -2.42
N ALA A 108 -4.19 9.01 -1.72
CA ALA A 108 -5.14 8.04 -2.23
C ALA A 108 -6.53 8.67 -2.39
N LYS A 109 -7.26 8.27 -3.42
CA LYS A 109 -8.65 8.76 -3.66
C LYS A 109 -9.69 7.83 -3.04
N ASP A 110 -9.38 6.55 -2.96
CA ASP A 110 -10.28 5.54 -2.41
C ASP A 110 -9.50 4.59 -1.49
N ALA A 111 -10.12 4.17 -0.39
CA ALA A 111 -9.57 3.17 0.50
C ALA A 111 -10.62 2.20 1.02
N ILE A 112 -10.26 0.94 1.05
CA ILE A 112 -10.97 -0.10 1.79
C ILE A 112 -10.28 -0.26 3.13
N ILE A 113 -11.04 -0.15 4.20
CA ILE A 113 -10.59 -0.36 5.57
C ILE A 113 -11.33 -1.58 6.11
N ASN A 114 -10.61 -2.67 6.32
CA ASN A 114 -11.17 -3.88 6.90
C ASN A 114 -10.67 -4.06 8.33
N VAL A 115 -11.60 -4.18 9.26
CA VAL A 115 -11.32 -4.40 10.67
C VAL A 115 -11.79 -5.80 11.04
N THR A 116 -10.85 -6.68 11.36
CA THR A 116 -11.12 -8.05 11.78
C THR A 116 -10.75 -8.22 13.25
N GLY A 117 -11.67 -8.69 14.06
CA GLY A 117 -11.41 -8.93 15.48
C GLY A 117 -12.08 -10.21 15.97
N GLY A 118 -11.84 -10.56 17.23
CA GLY A 118 -12.51 -11.65 17.90
C GLY A 118 -14.01 -11.39 18.14
N PRO A 119 -14.73 -12.31 18.78
CA PRO A 119 -16.17 -12.18 19.05
C PRO A 119 -16.56 -10.93 19.87
N ASN A 120 -15.60 -10.35 20.56
CA ASN A 120 -15.77 -9.17 21.43
C ASN A 120 -15.48 -7.83 20.71
N ILE A 121 -15.22 -7.86 19.39
CA ILE A 121 -15.01 -6.64 18.63
C ILE A 121 -16.25 -5.75 18.71
N SER A 122 -16.06 -4.46 18.94
CA SER A 122 -17.14 -3.49 19.01
C SER A 122 -17.16 -2.59 17.76
N LEU A 123 -18.34 -2.03 17.47
CA LEU A 123 -18.45 -0.98 16.45
C LEU A 123 -17.62 0.26 16.82
N TYR A 124 -17.41 0.48 18.11
CA TYR A 124 -16.56 1.57 18.60
C TYR A 124 -15.09 1.38 18.20
N ASP A 125 -14.58 0.16 18.31
CA ASP A 125 -13.21 -0.16 17.87
C ASP A 125 -13.05 0.08 16.36
N ALA A 126 -14.04 -0.32 15.56
CA ALA A 126 -14.02 -0.07 14.13
C ALA A 126 -14.05 1.42 13.78
N ASN A 127 -14.83 2.22 14.50
CA ASN A 127 -14.85 3.68 14.31
C ASN A 127 -13.53 4.33 14.71
N ILE A 128 -12.89 3.90 15.80
CA ILE A 128 -11.56 4.41 16.20
C ILE A 128 -10.53 4.10 15.12
N ALA A 129 -10.56 2.89 14.56
CA ALA A 129 -9.66 2.53 13.48
C ALA A 129 -9.89 3.41 12.25
N LEU A 130 -11.15 3.59 11.84
CA LEU A 130 -11.53 4.45 10.72
C LEU A 130 -11.07 5.90 10.93
N GLU A 131 -11.40 6.51 12.07
CA GLU A 131 -11.00 7.88 12.39
C GLU A 131 -9.47 8.04 12.39
N THR A 132 -8.75 7.08 12.96
CA THR A 132 -7.29 7.11 13.00
C THR A 132 -6.69 7.11 11.59
N ILE A 133 -7.23 6.29 10.70
CA ILE A 133 -6.77 6.21 9.31
C ILE A 133 -7.12 7.49 8.55
N THR A 134 -8.36 7.96 8.65
CA THR A 134 -8.82 9.16 7.95
C THR A 134 -8.03 10.40 8.36
N GLN A 135 -7.68 10.54 9.63
CA GLN A 135 -6.83 11.65 10.11
C GLN A 135 -5.44 11.68 9.48
N GLU A 136 -4.86 10.52 9.17
CA GLU A 136 -3.51 10.41 8.59
C GLU A 136 -3.52 10.48 7.05
N VAL A 137 -4.60 10.01 6.42
CA VAL A 137 -4.71 9.96 4.95
C VAL A 137 -5.25 11.26 4.38
N GLY A 138 -6.11 11.96 5.12
CA GLY A 138 -6.80 13.19 4.73
C GLY A 138 -8.30 12.99 4.56
N ASP A 139 -9.04 14.10 4.60
CA ASP A 139 -10.52 14.09 4.59
C ASP A 139 -11.13 13.87 3.19
N ASP A 140 -10.34 14.00 2.12
CA ASP A 140 -10.83 13.94 0.74
C ASP A 140 -10.84 12.50 0.15
N ILE A 141 -10.68 11.48 1.00
CA ILE A 141 -10.65 10.09 0.59
C ILE A 141 -12.02 9.42 0.76
N ASN A 142 -12.46 8.68 -0.26
CA ASN A 142 -13.64 7.82 -0.14
C ASN A 142 -13.26 6.56 0.63
N THR A 143 -13.87 6.33 1.79
CA THR A 143 -13.57 5.17 2.63
C THR A 143 -14.71 4.16 2.64
N TYR A 144 -14.37 2.90 2.47
CA TYR A 144 -15.26 1.74 2.51
C TYR A 144 -14.88 0.87 3.70
N LEU A 145 -15.76 0.79 4.71
CA LEU A 145 -15.50 0.07 5.95
C LEU A 145 -16.12 -1.33 5.92
N GLY A 146 -15.31 -2.34 6.14
CA GLY A 146 -15.73 -3.72 6.42
C GLY A 146 -15.39 -4.12 7.85
N ILE A 147 -16.27 -4.91 8.51
CA ILE A 147 -16.03 -5.45 9.85
C ILE A 147 -16.28 -6.94 9.83
N ALA A 148 -15.25 -7.74 10.06
CA ALA A 148 -15.30 -9.19 10.09
C ALA A 148 -15.02 -9.74 11.50
N ILE A 149 -15.62 -10.88 11.82
CA ILE A 149 -15.34 -11.62 13.05
C ILE A 149 -14.49 -12.84 12.70
N ASN A 150 -13.41 -13.03 13.43
CA ASN A 150 -12.60 -14.24 13.39
C ASN A 150 -12.51 -14.82 14.81
N GLU A 151 -13.17 -15.95 15.01
CA GLU A 151 -13.25 -16.62 16.33
C GLU A 151 -11.88 -17.08 16.87
N ASN A 152 -10.86 -17.14 16.00
CA ASN A 152 -9.50 -17.49 16.41
C ASN A 152 -8.69 -16.29 16.97
N LEU A 153 -9.25 -15.09 16.89
CA LEU A 153 -8.68 -13.89 17.46
C LEU A 153 -9.37 -13.64 18.81
N ASP A 154 -8.65 -13.84 19.91
CA ASP A 154 -9.19 -13.60 21.26
C ASP A 154 -9.41 -12.10 21.49
N ASP A 155 -8.35 -11.37 21.87
CA ASP A 155 -8.37 -9.92 22.10
C ASP A 155 -7.63 -9.15 21.02
N GLU A 156 -7.12 -9.82 20.01
CA GLU A 156 -6.42 -9.16 18.90
C GLU A 156 -7.39 -8.54 17.91
N ILE A 157 -6.94 -7.44 17.32
CA ILE A 157 -7.59 -6.80 16.18
C ILE A 157 -6.60 -6.68 15.03
N ILE A 158 -7.06 -6.96 13.84
CA ILE A 158 -6.31 -6.79 12.60
C ILE A 158 -7.00 -5.69 11.79
N VAL A 159 -6.26 -4.68 11.44
CA VAL A 159 -6.71 -3.61 10.53
C VAL A 159 -5.95 -3.74 9.23
N THR A 160 -6.67 -3.88 8.14
CA THR A 160 -6.10 -3.89 6.79
C THR A 160 -6.61 -2.68 6.02
N VAL A 161 -5.70 -1.97 5.39
CA VAL A 161 -6.00 -0.81 4.53
C VAL A 161 -5.55 -1.15 3.12
N ILE A 162 -6.46 -1.02 2.14
CA ILE A 162 -6.14 -1.09 0.72
C ILE A 162 -6.45 0.28 0.14
N ALA A 163 -5.43 1.00 -0.29
CA ALA A 163 -5.54 2.35 -0.81
C ALA A 163 -5.25 2.37 -2.31
N THR A 164 -6.04 3.14 -3.07
CA THR A 164 -5.95 3.20 -4.53
C THR A 164 -6.16 4.64 -5.05
N GLY A 165 -5.96 4.81 -6.36
CA GLY A 165 -6.26 6.09 -7.01
C GLY A 165 -5.21 7.16 -6.73
N PHE A 166 -3.97 6.76 -6.52
CA PHE A 166 -2.83 7.69 -6.43
C PHE A 166 -2.67 8.43 -7.75
N GLU A 167 -2.44 9.73 -7.71
CA GLU A 167 -2.02 10.45 -8.90
C GLU A 167 -0.63 9.94 -9.29
N GLU A 168 -0.51 9.46 -10.52
CA GLU A 168 0.82 9.18 -11.07
C GLU A 168 1.57 10.51 -11.09
N GLU A 169 2.61 10.66 -10.30
CA GLU A 169 3.61 11.69 -10.53
C GLU A 169 4.17 11.41 -11.93
N LYS A 170 3.68 12.15 -12.92
CA LYS A 170 4.36 12.24 -14.19
C LYS A 170 5.72 12.85 -13.85
N GLU A 171 6.75 12.02 -13.78
CA GLU A 171 8.11 12.51 -13.91
C GLU A 171 8.13 13.34 -15.19
N GLU A 172 7.97 14.65 -15.08
CA GLU A 172 8.35 15.56 -16.13
C GLU A 172 9.86 15.34 -16.31
N VAL A 173 10.18 14.48 -17.26
CA VAL A 173 11.53 14.44 -17.82
C VAL A 173 11.74 15.81 -18.40
N THR A 174 12.27 16.72 -17.59
CA THR A 174 12.84 17.97 -18.05
C THR A 174 14.06 17.60 -18.90
N VAL A 175 13.79 17.35 -20.17
CA VAL A 175 14.82 17.30 -21.19
C VAL A 175 15.40 18.71 -21.23
N GLN A 176 16.48 18.93 -20.48
CA GLN A 176 17.27 20.14 -20.65
C GLN A 176 17.75 20.14 -22.11
N PRO A 177 17.42 21.16 -22.89
CA PRO A 177 17.93 21.24 -24.24
C PRO A 177 19.46 21.28 -24.15
N SER A 178 20.08 20.23 -24.68
CA SER A 178 21.51 20.19 -24.91
C SER A 178 21.87 21.43 -25.70
N VAL A 179 22.54 22.37 -25.06
CA VAL A 179 23.11 23.54 -25.74
C VAL A 179 24.11 22.99 -26.71
N ALA A 180 23.74 22.99 -27.98
CA ALA A 180 24.65 22.68 -29.07
C ALA A 180 25.84 23.67 -29.00
N ARG A 181 27.04 23.15 -28.76
CA ARG A 181 28.29 23.90 -28.87
C ARG A 181 28.40 24.40 -30.32
N PRO A 182 28.64 25.70 -30.56
CA PRO A 182 28.91 26.19 -31.90
C PRO A 182 30.22 25.58 -32.39
N LEU A 183 30.15 24.89 -33.52
CA LEU A 183 31.30 24.49 -34.32
C LEU A 183 31.90 25.75 -34.95
N GLY A 184 33.07 26.20 -34.45
CA GLY A 184 33.77 27.29 -35.07
C GLY A 184 34.87 27.87 -34.19
N GLU A 185 35.94 27.12 -33.94
CA GLU A 185 37.27 27.71 -33.73
C GLU A 185 38.30 26.86 -34.45
N GLU A 186 38.98 27.52 -35.39
CA GLU A 186 40.04 26.97 -36.20
C GLU A 186 41.26 26.57 -35.36
N PRO A 187 42.08 25.58 -35.78
CA PRO A 187 43.28 25.20 -35.05
C PRO A 187 44.37 26.26 -35.18
N GLN A 188 44.81 26.79 -34.05
CA GLN A 188 46.02 27.64 -34.01
C GLN A 188 47.23 26.77 -34.34
N THR A 189 47.96 27.23 -35.35
CA THR A 189 49.26 26.71 -35.78
C THR A 189 50.31 26.95 -34.71
N PHE A 190 50.96 25.87 -34.25
CA PHE A 190 52.15 25.96 -33.41
C PHE A 190 53.34 26.33 -34.30
N GLU A 191 53.92 27.52 -34.04
CA GLU A 191 55.26 27.88 -34.54
C GLU A 191 56.31 27.05 -33.80
N SER A 192 57.21 26.45 -34.58
CA SER A 192 58.44 25.79 -34.12
C SER A 192 59.48 26.82 -33.72
N TYR A 193 60.01 26.71 -32.51
CA TYR A 193 61.26 27.33 -32.11
C TYR A 193 62.42 26.38 -32.35
N ASP A 194 63.41 26.91 -33.14
CA ASP A 194 64.76 26.37 -33.25
C ASP A 194 65.53 26.45 -31.94
#